data_82532eb885f555d565133aecba8e42e6
#
_entry.id   82532eb885f555d565133aecba8e42e6
#
_cell.length_a   1.000
_cell.length_b   1.000
_cell.length_c   1.000
_cell.angle_alpha   90.00
_cell.angle_beta   90.00
_cell.angle_gamma   90.00
#
_symmetry.space_group_name_H-M   'P 1'
#
loop_
_entity.id
_entity.type
_entity.pdbx_description
1 polymer ?
#
loop_
_entity_poly.entity_id
_entity_poly.type
_entity_poly.pdbx_seq_one_letter_code
_entity_poly.pdbx_strand_id
1 'polypeptide(L)'
;IAGSLPKDLQFMVFSATIPQKLQPFLKKYLSNPVMEKIKTKTVISDTIDNWLISTKGRDKNAQIYQLTQLMQPYLAMIFVNTKTRADELHSYLTAQGLKVAKIHGDIAPRERKRIMNQVKNLDFEYIVATDLAARGIDIEGVSHVINDAIPQDLSFFVHRVGRTGRNGLPGTAITLYQPSDDSDIRELEKLGIKFTPKMVKDGEFQDTYDRDRRANREKKQDKLDIEMIGLVKKKKKKVKPGYKKKIKWAVDEKRRKTKRAENRARGRAERKAKRQTF
;
A
#
# COMPACT_ATOMS: atom_id res chain seq x y z
N ILE A 1 -10.89 -36.36 5.73
CA ILE A 1 -10.07 -36.77 4.54
C ILE A 1 -8.72 -37.30 5.04
N ALA A 2 -7.89 -36.55 5.77
CA ALA A 2 -6.54 -36.99 6.13
C ALA A 2 -6.53 -38.27 7.03
N GLY A 3 -7.54 -38.46 7.88
CA GLY A 3 -7.67 -39.66 8.72
C GLY A 3 -8.12 -40.93 7.99
N SER A 4 -8.50 -40.84 6.72
CA SER A 4 -8.96 -41.96 5.89
C SER A 4 -7.90 -42.41 4.87
N LEU A 5 -6.69 -41.84 4.95
CA LEU A 5 -5.61 -42.14 4.00
C LEU A 5 -4.73 -43.31 4.50
N PRO A 6 -4.07 -44.02 3.59
CA PRO A 6 -3.13 -45.09 3.94
C PRO A 6 -2.01 -44.60 4.87
N LYS A 7 -1.54 -45.48 5.78
CA LYS A 7 -0.49 -45.13 6.75
C LYS A 7 0.87 -44.83 6.12
N ASP A 8 1.12 -45.36 4.93
CA ASP A 8 2.40 -45.23 4.21
C ASP A 8 2.41 -44.07 3.20
N LEU A 9 1.45 -43.12 3.34
CA LEU A 9 1.36 -42.01 2.43
C LEU A 9 2.39 -40.91 2.80
N GLN A 10 3.17 -40.49 1.83
CA GLN A 10 4.03 -39.33 1.96
C GLN A 10 3.20 -38.04 1.85
N PHE A 11 3.19 -37.25 2.95
CA PHE A 11 2.56 -35.96 2.95
C PHE A 11 3.56 -34.85 2.60
N MET A 12 3.25 -34.05 1.60
CA MET A 12 4.00 -32.85 1.25
C MET A 12 3.07 -31.63 1.31
N VAL A 13 3.52 -30.57 1.96
CA VAL A 13 2.77 -29.32 2.09
C VAL A 13 3.58 -28.19 1.48
N PHE A 14 3.03 -27.55 0.47
CA PHE A 14 3.61 -26.38 -0.18
C PHE A 14 2.75 -25.17 0.11
N SER A 15 3.35 -24.13 0.68
CA SER A 15 2.64 -22.89 0.99
C SER A 15 3.60 -21.71 1.04
N ALA A 16 3.16 -20.56 0.51
CA ALA A 16 3.89 -19.31 0.65
C ALA A 16 3.79 -18.74 2.09
N THR A 17 2.70 -19.09 2.80
CA THR A 17 2.44 -18.64 4.17
C THR A 17 1.92 -19.80 5.02
N ILE A 18 2.44 -19.96 6.24
CA ILE A 18 1.95 -20.96 7.21
C ILE A 18 1.36 -20.21 8.41
N PRO A 19 0.04 -19.92 8.42
CA PRO A 19 -0.62 -19.27 9.54
C PRO A 19 -0.46 -20.12 10.83
N GLN A 20 -0.37 -19.45 11.97
CA GLN A 20 -0.26 -20.14 13.27
C GLN A 20 -1.38 -21.16 13.50
N LYS A 21 -2.60 -20.86 13.03
CA LYS A 21 -3.77 -21.75 13.12
C LYS A 21 -3.59 -23.08 12.36
N LEU A 22 -2.69 -23.15 11.38
CA LEU A 22 -2.42 -24.36 10.61
C LEU A 22 -1.39 -25.27 11.32
N GLN A 23 -0.59 -24.74 12.23
CA GLN A 23 0.46 -25.51 12.92
C GLN A 23 -0.04 -26.75 13.66
N PRO A 24 -1.17 -26.70 14.42
CA PRO A 24 -1.70 -27.89 15.08
C PRO A 24 -2.09 -29.00 14.08
N PHE A 25 -2.65 -28.61 12.94
CA PHE A 25 -2.97 -29.55 11.86
C PHE A 25 -1.71 -30.19 11.28
N LEU A 26 -0.70 -29.40 10.98
CA LEU A 26 0.58 -29.92 10.46
C LEU A 26 1.23 -30.90 11.44
N LYS A 27 1.28 -30.54 12.75
CA LYS A 27 1.80 -31.43 13.80
C LYS A 27 1.04 -32.75 13.91
N LYS A 28 -0.27 -32.73 13.65
CA LYS A 28 -1.12 -33.94 13.75
C LYS A 28 -0.88 -34.92 12.60
N TYR A 29 -0.62 -34.45 11.40
CA TYR A 29 -0.58 -35.27 10.18
C TYR A 29 0.81 -35.44 9.58
N LEU A 30 1.78 -34.67 10.01
CA LEU A 30 3.17 -34.78 9.54
C LEU A 30 4.03 -35.40 10.66
N SER A 31 4.60 -36.56 10.37
CA SER A 31 5.56 -37.25 11.25
C SER A 31 6.97 -36.83 10.86
N ASN A 32 7.68 -36.14 11.77
CA ASN A 32 9.05 -35.65 11.54
C ASN A 32 9.26 -34.94 10.17
N PRO A 33 8.49 -33.90 9.83
CA PRO A 33 8.59 -33.28 8.52
C PRO A 33 9.93 -32.55 8.37
N VAL A 34 10.55 -32.71 7.21
CA VAL A 34 11.64 -31.84 6.77
C VAL A 34 11.01 -30.51 6.35
N MET A 35 11.44 -29.42 6.96
CA MET A 35 10.92 -28.07 6.66
C MET A 35 11.97 -27.27 5.88
N GLU A 36 11.74 -27.10 4.60
CA GLU A 36 12.55 -26.26 3.74
C GLU A 36 11.92 -24.86 3.63
N LYS A 37 12.67 -23.82 4.01
CA LYS A 37 12.29 -22.43 3.84
C LYS A 37 13.13 -21.80 2.76
N ILE A 38 12.54 -21.58 1.60
CA ILE A 38 13.18 -20.81 0.55
C ILE A 38 13.10 -19.34 0.91
N LYS A 39 14.23 -18.73 1.25
CA LYS A 39 14.31 -17.28 1.52
C LYS A 39 14.21 -16.55 0.19
N THR A 40 13.05 -15.97 -0.09
CA THR A 40 12.89 -15.00 -1.19
C THR A 40 13.30 -13.62 -0.69
N LYS A 41 13.99 -12.84 -1.54
CA LYS A 41 14.36 -11.45 -1.22
C LYS A 41 13.13 -10.54 -1.06
N THR A 42 12.07 -10.86 -1.78
CA THR A 42 10.80 -10.12 -1.78
C THR A 42 9.65 -11.11 -1.63
N VAL A 43 8.62 -10.70 -0.88
CA VAL A 43 7.41 -11.51 -0.66
C VAL A 43 6.48 -11.46 -1.89
N ILE A 44 6.63 -10.42 -2.71
CA ILE A 44 5.89 -10.19 -3.96
C ILE A 44 6.89 -10.15 -5.11
N SER A 45 6.49 -10.61 -6.30
CA SER A 45 7.34 -10.54 -7.50
C SER A 45 7.74 -9.10 -7.83
N ASP A 46 8.99 -8.91 -8.23
CA ASP A 46 9.51 -7.60 -8.66
C ASP A 46 8.88 -7.13 -10.00
N THR A 47 8.12 -8.00 -10.68
CA THR A 47 7.36 -7.66 -11.90
C THR A 47 6.04 -6.93 -11.59
N ILE A 48 5.70 -6.74 -10.33
CA ILE A 48 4.44 -6.15 -9.91
C ILE A 48 4.66 -4.72 -9.38
N ASP A 49 4.06 -3.76 -10.05
CA ASP A 49 3.98 -2.38 -9.57
C ASP A 49 2.87 -2.25 -8.52
N ASN A 50 3.23 -1.88 -7.30
CA ASN A 50 2.27 -1.69 -6.22
C ASN A 50 1.98 -0.20 -6.01
N TRP A 51 0.78 0.24 -6.36
CA TRP A 51 0.34 1.63 -6.22
C TRP A 51 -0.54 1.81 -5.00
N LEU A 52 -0.33 2.93 -4.28
CA LEU A 52 -1.20 3.39 -3.21
C LEU A 52 -1.99 4.62 -3.65
N ILE A 53 -3.31 4.56 -3.57
CA ILE A 53 -4.19 5.68 -3.89
C ILE A 53 -5.05 6.02 -2.67
N SER A 54 -4.90 7.24 -2.17
CA SER A 54 -5.70 7.72 -1.03
C SER A 54 -7.14 8.00 -1.43
N THR A 55 -8.09 7.48 -0.68
CA THR A 55 -9.51 7.76 -0.88
C THR A 55 -9.87 9.19 -0.48
N LYS A 56 -9.18 9.78 0.50
CA LYS A 56 -9.42 11.14 1.02
C LYS A 56 -10.90 11.42 1.36
N GLY A 57 -11.62 10.41 1.83
CA GLY A 57 -13.06 10.51 2.13
C GLY A 57 -13.97 10.59 0.90
N ARG A 58 -13.46 10.32 -0.31
CA ARG A 58 -14.28 10.23 -1.52
C ARG A 58 -15.09 8.93 -1.52
N ASP A 59 -16.19 8.94 -2.26
CA ASP A 59 -16.95 7.71 -2.51
C ASP A 59 -16.07 6.66 -3.22
N LYS A 60 -15.95 5.48 -2.61
CA LYS A 60 -15.12 4.40 -3.12
C LYS A 60 -15.64 3.81 -4.42
N ASN A 61 -16.95 3.75 -4.61
CA ASN A 61 -17.55 3.22 -5.84
C ASN A 61 -17.18 4.09 -7.03
N ALA A 62 -17.39 5.41 -6.89
CA ALA A 62 -17.00 6.37 -7.91
C ALA A 62 -15.48 6.36 -8.17
N GLN A 63 -14.68 6.19 -7.13
CA GLN A 63 -13.23 6.14 -7.27
C GLN A 63 -12.78 4.87 -8.01
N ILE A 64 -13.35 3.70 -7.69
CA ILE A 64 -13.04 2.45 -8.42
C ILE A 64 -13.51 2.58 -9.88
N TYR A 65 -14.70 3.10 -10.12
CA TYR A 65 -15.16 3.35 -11.49
C TYR A 65 -14.22 4.29 -12.25
N GLN A 66 -13.76 5.36 -11.63
CA GLN A 66 -12.76 6.24 -12.24
C GLN A 66 -11.46 5.50 -12.60
N LEU A 67 -11.00 4.58 -11.74
CA LEU A 67 -9.84 3.74 -12.04
C LEU A 67 -10.10 2.86 -13.26
N THR A 68 -11.29 2.25 -13.38
CA THR A 68 -11.63 1.38 -14.53
C THR A 68 -11.64 2.13 -15.85
N GLN A 69 -11.98 3.42 -15.84
CA GLN A 69 -11.96 4.26 -17.05
C GLN A 69 -10.54 4.62 -17.51
N LEU A 70 -9.57 4.60 -16.59
CA LEU A 70 -8.17 4.96 -16.89
C LEU A 70 -7.30 3.76 -17.21
N MET A 71 -7.77 2.56 -16.87
CA MET A 71 -7.09 1.31 -17.14
C MET A 71 -7.72 0.63 -18.36
N GLN A 72 -6.89 -0.06 -19.12
CA GLN A 72 -7.33 -0.99 -20.15
C GLN A 72 -6.84 -2.39 -19.79
N PRO A 73 -7.45 -3.02 -18.76
CA PRO A 73 -6.99 -4.33 -18.32
C PRO A 73 -7.40 -5.41 -19.33
N TYR A 74 -6.53 -6.38 -19.52
CA TYR A 74 -6.95 -7.63 -20.13
C TYR A 74 -7.99 -8.34 -19.24
N LEU A 75 -7.69 -8.40 -17.93
CA LEU A 75 -8.60 -8.82 -16.87
C LEU A 75 -8.16 -8.16 -15.57
N ALA A 76 -9.10 -7.57 -14.82
CA ALA A 76 -8.82 -7.00 -13.51
C ALA A 76 -9.58 -7.72 -12.40
N MET A 77 -8.90 -8.01 -11.28
CA MET A 77 -9.53 -8.51 -10.07
C MET A 77 -9.66 -7.40 -9.03
N ILE A 78 -10.89 -7.19 -8.54
CA ILE A 78 -11.20 -6.20 -7.50
C ILE A 78 -11.49 -6.95 -6.21
N PHE A 79 -10.61 -6.83 -5.23
CA PHE A 79 -10.75 -7.50 -3.94
C PHE A 79 -11.47 -6.63 -2.94
N VAL A 80 -12.46 -7.21 -2.28
CA VAL A 80 -13.26 -6.60 -1.23
C VAL A 80 -13.25 -7.46 0.04
N ASN A 81 -13.43 -6.85 1.22
CA ASN A 81 -13.33 -7.56 2.49
C ASN A 81 -14.61 -8.33 2.88
N THR A 82 -15.77 -7.94 2.36
CA THR A 82 -17.07 -8.52 2.72
C THR A 82 -17.91 -8.89 1.50
N LYS A 83 -18.82 -9.86 1.68
CA LYS A 83 -19.78 -10.26 0.64
C LYS A 83 -20.74 -9.13 0.27
N THR A 84 -21.24 -8.42 1.27
CA THR A 84 -22.11 -7.26 1.07
C THR A 84 -21.43 -6.19 0.21
N ARG A 85 -20.13 -5.92 0.49
CA ARG A 85 -19.36 -4.99 -0.31
C ARG A 85 -19.16 -5.49 -1.75
N ALA A 86 -19.03 -6.81 -1.94
CA ALA A 86 -18.95 -7.40 -3.28
C ALA A 86 -20.24 -7.19 -4.06
N ASP A 87 -21.40 -7.38 -3.43
CA ASP A 87 -22.70 -7.18 -4.04
C ASP A 87 -22.94 -5.72 -4.43
N GLU A 88 -22.66 -4.80 -3.51
CA GLU A 88 -22.78 -3.37 -3.70
C GLU A 88 -21.91 -2.88 -4.88
N LEU A 89 -20.63 -3.20 -4.86
CA LEU A 89 -19.70 -2.75 -5.89
C LEU A 89 -20.01 -3.36 -7.25
N HIS A 90 -20.35 -4.65 -7.30
CA HIS A 90 -20.79 -5.32 -8.52
C HIS A 90 -21.99 -4.63 -9.13
N SER A 91 -23.05 -4.36 -8.32
CA SER A 91 -24.27 -3.70 -8.80
C SER A 91 -23.98 -2.30 -9.32
N TYR A 92 -23.15 -1.55 -8.61
CA TYR A 92 -22.74 -0.21 -9.03
C TYR A 92 -22.00 -0.22 -10.38
N LEU A 93 -20.95 -1.06 -10.51
CA LEU A 93 -20.15 -1.12 -11.73
C LEU A 93 -20.97 -1.65 -12.94
N THR A 94 -21.84 -2.62 -12.71
CA THR A 94 -22.75 -3.13 -13.74
C THR A 94 -23.72 -2.03 -14.20
N ALA A 95 -24.25 -1.22 -13.30
CA ALA A 95 -25.12 -0.08 -13.63
C ALA A 95 -24.37 1.00 -14.46
N GLN A 96 -23.03 1.07 -14.34
CA GLN A 96 -22.17 1.92 -15.18
C GLN A 96 -21.84 1.29 -16.55
N GLY A 97 -22.40 0.12 -16.87
CA GLY A 97 -22.22 -0.56 -18.16
C GLY A 97 -20.97 -1.44 -18.28
N LEU A 98 -20.26 -1.69 -17.17
CA LEU A 98 -19.09 -2.55 -17.18
C LEU A 98 -19.46 -4.03 -17.16
N LYS A 99 -18.66 -4.87 -17.83
CA LYS A 99 -18.79 -6.35 -17.81
C LYS A 99 -18.09 -6.88 -16.57
N VAL A 100 -18.84 -7.08 -15.49
CA VAL A 100 -18.31 -7.45 -14.17
C VAL A 100 -18.84 -8.80 -13.73
N ALA A 101 -17.96 -9.71 -13.35
CA ALA A 101 -18.31 -10.93 -12.63
C ALA A 101 -18.20 -10.70 -11.12
N LYS A 102 -18.97 -11.48 -10.34
CA LYS A 102 -18.91 -11.46 -8.89
C LYS A 102 -18.63 -12.85 -8.34
N ILE A 103 -17.69 -12.97 -7.37
CA ILE A 103 -17.36 -14.25 -6.75
C ILE A 103 -17.20 -14.07 -5.24
N HIS A 104 -18.12 -14.63 -4.47
CA HIS A 104 -18.05 -14.69 -2.99
C HIS A 104 -18.59 -16.03 -2.45
N GLY A 105 -18.48 -16.24 -1.14
CA GLY A 105 -18.74 -17.53 -0.52
C GLY A 105 -20.18 -18.07 -0.65
N ASP A 106 -21.17 -17.19 -0.91
CA ASP A 106 -22.57 -17.59 -1.00
C ASP A 106 -22.99 -18.02 -2.41
N ILE A 107 -22.09 -17.91 -3.40
CA ILE A 107 -22.37 -18.36 -4.77
C ILE A 107 -22.31 -19.89 -4.81
N ALA A 108 -23.41 -20.48 -5.28
CA ALA A 108 -23.52 -21.93 -5.42
C ALA A 108 -22.37 -22.52 -6.31
N PRO A 109 -21.87 -23.72 -6.02
CA PRO A 109 -20.73 -24.31 -6.76
C PRO A 109 -20.97 -24.41 -8.26
N ARG A 110 -22.20 -24.72 -8.68
CA ARG A 110 -22.58 -24.80 -10.10
C ARG A 110 -22.50 -23.44 -10.79
N GLU A 111 -23.02 -22.39 -10.14
CA GLU A 111 -22.96 -21.03 -10.65
C GLU A 111 -21.52 -20.51 -10.69
N ARG A 112 -20.74 -20.78 -9.65
CA ARG A 112 -19.33 -20.46 -9.62
C ARG A 112 -18.57 -21.06 -10.79
N LYS A 113 -18.84 -22.34 -11.13
CA LYS A 113 -18.24 -23.01 -12.29
C LYS A 113 -18.63 -22.31 -13.59
N ARG A 114 -19.90 -21.88 -13.72
CA ARG A 114 -20.38 -21.13 -14.88
C ARG A 114 -19.64 -19.80 -15.04
N ILE A 115 -19.58 -19.01 -13.96
CA ILE A 115 -18.86 -17.74 -13.95
C ILE A 115 -17.39 -17.94 -14.32
N MET A 116 -16.74 -18.95 -13.77
CA MET A 116 -15.33 -19.24 -14.08
C MET A 116 -15.10 -19.58 -15.56
N ASN A 117 -16.02 -20.31 -16.19
CA ASN A 117 -15.94 -20.58 -17.61
C ASN A 117 -16.12 -19.32 -18.44
N GLN A 118 -17.04 -18.45 -18.07
CA GLN A 118 -17.25 -17.15 -18.71
C GLN A 118 -16.03 -16.23 -18.56
N VAL A 119 -15.39 -16.22 -17.38
CA VAL A 119 -14.13 -15.49 -17.17
C VAL A 119 -13.03 -15.99 -18.08
N LYS A 120 -12.88 -17.32 -18.22
CA LYS A 120 -11.90 -17.92 -19.15
C LYS A 120 -12.16 -17.56 -20.61
N ASN A 121 -13.42 -17.40 -20.97
CA ASN A 121 -13.83 -16.97 -22.32
C ASN A 121 -13.74 -15.46 -22.53
N LEU A 122 -13.30 -14.70 -21.52
CA LEU A 122 -13.18 -13.22 -21.55
C LEU A 122 -14.53 -12.51 -21.71
N ASP A 123 -15.63 -13.13 -21.25
CA ASP A 123 -16.94 -12.48 -21.22
C ASP A 123 -16.99 -11.30 -20.25
N PHE A 124 -16.05 -11.28 -19.29
CA PHE A 124 -15.91 -10.26 -18.25
C PHE A 124 -14.50 -9.61 -18.30
N GLU A 125 -14.47 -8.31 -18.10
CA GLU A 125 -13.21 -7.54 -17.97
C GLU A 125 -12.81 -7.35 -16.50
N TYR A 126 -13.79 -7.44 -15.60
CA TYR A 126 -13.62 -7.21 -14.17
C TYR A 126 -14.23 -8.34 -13.35
N ILE A 127 -13.56 -8.69 -12.25
CA ILE A 127 -14.05 -9.68 -11.29
C ILE A 127 -14.02 -9.04 -9.91
N VAL A 128 -15.16 -8.88 -9.25
CA VAL A 128 -15.24 -8.50 -7.83
C VAL A 128 -15.23 -9.77 -6.99
N ALA A 129 -14.27 -9.90 -6.08
CA ALA A 129 -14.09 -11.12 -5.30
C ALA A 129 -13.76 -10.84 -3.83
N THR A 130 -14.20 -11.76 -2.94
CA THR A 130 -13.68 -11.83 -1.57
C THR A 130 -12.50 -12.79 -1.49
N ASP A 131 -11.62 -12.60 -0.49
CA ASP A 131 -10.40 -13.40 -0.32
C ASP A 131 -10.66 -14.91 -0.31
N LEU A 132 -11.63 -15.35 0.50
CA LEU A 132 -11.95 -16.76 0.64
C LEU A 132 -12.44 -17.36 -0.68
N ALA A 133 -13.20 -16.60 -1.44
CA ALA A 133 -13.74 -17.05 -2.71
C ALA A 133 -12.68 -17.07 -3.83
N ALA A 134 -11.71 -16.18 -3.78
CA ALA A 134 -10.62 -16.14 -4.73
C ALA A 134 -9.54 -17.21 -4.49
N ARG A 135 -9.55 -17.89 -3.35
CA ARG A 135 -8.62 -19.00 -3.07
C ARG A 135 -8.87 -20.17 -3.97
N GLY A 136 -7.80 -20.78 -4.46
CA GLY A 136 -7.88 -21.94 -5.36
C GLY A 136 -8.45 -21.65 -6.75
N ILE A 137 -8.71 -20.38 -7.06
CA ILE A 137 -9.06 -19.98 -8.41
C ILE A 137 -7.76 -19.74 -9.17
N ASP A 138 -7.55 -20.54 -10.19
CA ASP A 138 -6.49 -20.30 -11.16
C ASP A 138 -7.08 -19.56 -12.36
N ILE A 139 -6.83 -18.25 -12.38
CA ILE A 139 -7.19 -17.36 -13.47
C ILE A 139 -5.89 -16.84 -14.06
N GLU A 140 -5.67 -17.19 -15.31
CA GLU A 140 -4.58 -16.64 -16.10
C GLU A 140 -4.94 -15.26 -16.66
N GLY A 141 -3.94 -14.45 -16.98
CA GLY A 141 -4.14 -13.18 -17.67
C GLY A 141 -4.66 -12.04 -16.79
N VAL A 142 -4.63 -12.16 -15.45
CA VAL A 142 -4.95 -11.03 -14.57
C VAL A 142 -3.82 -10.00 -14.69
N SER A 143 -4.09 -8.91 -15.39
CA SER A 143 -3.15 -7.80 -15.56
C SER A 143 -3.18 -6.81 -14.40
N HIS A 144 -4.34 -6.64 -13.78
CA HIS A 144 -4.54 -5.66 -12.71
C HIS A 144 -5.22 -6.28 -11.49
N VAL A 145 -4.75 -5.90 -10.31
CA VAL A 145 -5.40 -6.18 -9.03
C VAL A 145 -5.78 -4.85 -8.38
N ILE A 146 -7.02 -4.70 -7.96
CA ILE A 146 -7.48 -3.54 -7.20
C ILE A 146 -7.90 -4.03 -5.82
N ASN A 147 -7.31 -3.50 -4.76
CA ASN A 147 -7.75 -3.70 -3.40
C ASN A 147 -8.66 -2.52 -3.00
N ASP A 148 -9.98 -2.74 -2.89
CA ASP A 148 -10.95 -1.76 -2.38
C ASP A 148 -10.60 -1.32 -0.95
N ALA A 149 -10.01 -2.24 -0.19
CA ALA A 149 -9.46 -2.00 1.13
C ALA A 149 -8.34 -3.00 1.43
N ILE A 150 -7.48 -2.66 2.37
CA ILE A 150 -6.48 -3.58 2.91
C ILE A 150 -7.21 -4.75 3.60
N PRO A 151 -6.77 -6.01 3.41
CA PRO A 151 -7.40 -7.15 4.07
C PRO A 151 -7.16 -7.10 5.59
N GLN A 152 -8.12 -7.60 6.38
CA GLN A 152 -7.99 -7.67 7.84
C GLN A 152 -6.81 -8.55 8.28
N ASP A 153 -6.57 -9.64 7.57
CA ASP A 153 -5.36 -10.46 7.73
C ASP A 153 -4.39 -10.12 6.60
N LEU A 154 -3.29 -9.48 6.94
CA LEU A 154 -2.30 -8.98 5.98
C LEU A 154 -1.65 -10.09 5.15
N SER A 155 -1.70 -11.35 5.62
CA SER A 155 -1.22 -12.48 4.83
C SER A 155 -1.98 -12.65 3.51
N PHE A 156 -3.25 -12.21 3.45
CA PHE A 156 -4.04 -12.23 2.22
C PHE A 156 -3.60 -11.19 1.21
N PHE A 157 -2.96 -10.11 1.64
CA PHE A 157 -2.49 -9.07 0.74
C PHE A 157 -1.56 -9.64 -0.35
N VAL A 158 -0.60 -10.45 0.07
CA VAL A 158 0.34 -11.13 -0.84
C VAL A 158 -0.40 -12.04 -1.81
N HIS A 159 -1.40 -12.78 -1.31
CA HIS A 159 -2.21 -13.67 -2.15
C HIS A 159 -3.09 -12.92 -3.15
N ARG A 160 -3.59 -11.74 -2.79
CA ARG A 160 -4.33 -10.85 -3.71
C ARG A 160 -3.43 -10.33 -4.81
N VAL A 161 -2.33 -9.71 -4.43
CA VAL A 161 -1.38 -9.11 -5.37
C VAL A 161 -0.75 -10.17 -6.26
N GLY A 162 -0.44 -11.35 -5.73
CA GLY A 162 0.07 -12.49 -6.51
C GLY A 162 -0.93 -13.11 -7.50
N ARG A 163 -2.10 -12.49 -7.74
CA ARG A 163 -2.97 -12.86 -8.86
C ARG A 163 -2.49 -12.25 -10.17
N THR A 164 -1.78 -11.14 -10.12
CA THR A 164 -1.11 -10.53 -11.28
C THR A 164 0.39 -10.80 -11.26
N GLY A 165 1.10 -10.40 -12.30
CA GLY A 165 2.56 -10.55 -12.39
C GLY A 165 3.03 -12.00 -12.46
N ARG A 166 2.23 -12.93 -12.99
CA ARG A 166 2.54 -14.34 -13.13
C ARG A 166 3.29 -14.62 -14.42
N ASN A 167 4.04 -15.73 -14.43
CA ASN A 167 4.79 -16.21 -15.61
C ASN A 167 5.76 -15.16 -16.18
N GLY A 168 6.32 -14.30 -15.33
CA GLY A 168 7.24 -13.22 -15.75
C GLY A 168 6.57 -12.03 -16.43
N LEU A 169 5.25 -12.01 -16.55
CA LEU A 169 4.50 -10.88 -17.10
C LEU A 169 4.44 -9.71 -16.09
N PRO A 170 4.43 -8.45 -16.56
CA PRO A 170 4.22 -7.32 -15.68
C PRO A 170 2.80 -7.31 -15.12
N GLY A 171 2.64 -6.79 -13.92
CA GLY A 171 1.35 -6.64 -13.26
C GLY A 171 1.24 -5.34 -12.49
N THR A 172 0.02 -4.84 -12.33
CA THR A 172 -0.24 -3.64 -11.53
C THR A 172 -1.20 -3.95 -10.40
N ALA A 173 -0.81 -3.65 -9.17
CA ALA A 173 -1.65 -3.78 -7.99
C ALA A 173 -1.95 -2.39 -7.42
N ILE A 174 -3.22 -2.00 -7.40
CA ILE A 174 -3.69 -0.72 -6.89
C ILE A 174 -4.37 -0.95 -5.56
N THR A 175 -3.94 -0.26 -4.53
CA THR A 175 -4.55 -0.35 -3.19
C THR A 175 -5.15 0.99 -2.79
N LEU A 176 -6.47 1.00 -2.58
CA LEU A 176 -7.15 2.13 -1.98
C LEU A 176 -6.95 2.13 -0.48
N TYR A 177 -6.57 3.27 0.08
CA TYR A 177 -6.31 3.38 1.51
C TYR A 177 -6.87 4.67 2.11
N GLN A 178 -7.12 4.61 3.41
CA GLN A 178 -7.47 5.75 4.26
C GLN A 178 -6.33 6.03 5.25
N PRO A 179 -6.30 7.21 5.88
CA PRO A 179 -5.29 7.50 6.91
C PRO A 179 -5.28 6.52 8.09
N SER A 180 -6.42 5.88 8.38
CA SER A 180 -6.54 4.80 9.40
C SER A 180 -5.71 3.56 9.07
N ASP A 181 -5.43 3.32 7.79
CA ASP A 181 -4.77 2.10 7.32
C ASP A 181 -3.23 2.22 7.32
N ASP A 182 -2.71 3.35 7.84
CA ASP A 182 -1.26 3.64 7.83
C ASP A 182 -0.43 2.60 8.60
N SER A 183 -0.96 2.07 9.71
CA SER A 183 -0.32 0.98 10.48
C SER A 183 -0.13 -0.28 9.63
N ASP A 184 -1.18 -0.69 8.93
CA ASP A 184 -1.20 -1.91 8.13
C ASP A 184 -0.27 -1.78 6.91
N ILE A 185 -0.26 -0.59 6.29
CA ILE A 185 0.68 -0.30 5.19
C ILE A 185 2.12 -0.41 5.67
N ARG A 186 2.45 0.13 6.84
CA ARG A 186 3.80 0.01 7.41
C ARG A 186 4.20 -1.44 7.71
N GLU A 187 3.25 -2.27 8.14
CA GLU A 187 3.52 -3.69 8.32
C GLU A 187 3.79 -4.40 6.98
N LEU A 188 3.04 -4.08 5.94
CA LEU A 188 3.28 -4.59 4.60
C LEU A 188 4.64 -4.13 4.05
N GLU A 189 5.04 -2.88 4.31
CA GLU A 189 6.38 -2.38 3.94
C GLU A 189 7.51 -3.11 4.68
N LYS A 190 7.33 -3.47 5.95
CA LYS A 190 8.29 -4.30 6.70
C LYS A 190 8.47 -5.69 6.10
N LEU A 191 7.45 -6.22 5.41
CA LEU A 191 7.55 -7.47 4.65
C LEU A 191 8.30 -7.31 3.32
N GLY A 192 8.78 -6.11 3.01
CA GLY A 192 9.53 -5.80 1.79
C GLY A 192 8.69 -5.33 0.61
N ILE A 193 7.40 -5.05 0.81
CA ILE A 193 6.53 -4.52 -0.25
C ILE A 193 6.83 -3.03 -0.45
N LYS A 194 7.17 -2.66 -1.67
CA LYS A 194 7.40 -1.27 -2.04
C LYS A 194 6.15 -0.68 -2.66
N PHE A 195 5.66 0.40 -2.08
CA PHE A 195 4.50 1.11 -2.61
C PHE A 195 4.89 2.40 -3.31
N THR A 196 4.29 2.63 -4.48
CA THR A 196 4.39 3.90 -5.21
C THR A 196 3.11 4.71 -4.98
N PRO A 197 3.20 5.87 -4.32
CA PRO A 197 2.01 6.70 -4.09
C PRO A 197 1.57 7.36 -5.39
N LYS A 198 0.33 7.10 -5.80
CA LYS A 198 -0.31 7.64 -7.00
C LYS A 198 -1.57 8.42 -6.65
N MET A 199 -1.98 9.30 -7.53
CA MET A 199 -3.27 9.98 -7.49
C MET A 199 -3.86 10.05 -8.90
N VAL A 200 -5.18 10.08 -8.96
CA VAL A 200 -5.87 10.41 -10.22
C VAL A 200 -6.12 11.91 -10.24
N LYS A 201 -5.59 12.57 -11.26
CA LYS A 201 -5.77 13.99 -11.50
C LYS A 201 -5.82 14.25 -13.01
N ASP A 202 -6.76 15.09 -13.42
CA ASP A 202 -6.96 15.50 -14.83
C ASP A 202 -7.12 14.30 -15.81
N GLY A 203 -7.72 13.18 -15.31
CA GLY A 203 -7.94 11.98 -16.12
C GLY A 203 -6.72 11.09 -16.30
N GLU A 204 -5.65 11.27 -15.50
CA GLU A 204 -4.42 10.49 -15.59
C GLU A 204 -3.91 10.05 -14.22
N PHE A 205 -3.09 8.98 -14.20
CA PHE A 205 -2.34 8.59 -13.02
C PHE A 205 -1.09 9.45 -12.89
N GLN A 206 -1.00 10.20 -11.81
CA GLN A 206 0.15 11.04 -11.50
C GLN A 206 0.84 10.58 -10.22
N ASP A 207 2.15 10.72 -10.18
CA ASP A 207 2.91 10.51 -8.94
C ASP A 207 2.53 11.56 -7.92
N THR A 208 2.35 11.14 -6.68
CA THR A 208 2.07 12.04 -5.58
C THR A 208 3.15 11.91 -4.51
N TYR A 209 3.11 12.82 -3.56
CA TYR A 209 4.05 12.78 -2.45
C TYR A 209 3.79 11.58 -1.55
N ASP A 210 4.88 11.00 -1.04
CA ASP A 210 4.83 10.00 0.00
C ASP A 210 3.88 10.44 1.14
N ARG A 211 3.07 9.50 1.62
CA ARG A 211 2.14 9.68 2.74
C ARG A 211 2.84 10.21 3.99
N ASP A 212 4.09 9.78 4.23
CA ASP A 212 4.92 10.16 5.37
C ASP A 212 5.59 11.53 5.23
N ARG A 213 5.39 12.24 4.12
CA ARG A 213 6.00 13.56 3.91
C ARG A 213 5.71 14.55 5.06
N ARG A 214 4.52 14.47 5.68
CA ARG A 214 4.17 15.34 6.82
C ARG A 214 4.79 14.86 8.12
N ALA A 215 4.95 13.54 8.29
CA ALA A 215 5.62 12.95 9.44
C ALA A 215 7.14 13.12 9.33
N ASN A 216 7.69 12.92 8.12
CA ASN A 216 9.11 13.08 7.77
C ASN A 216 9.49 14.56 7.50
N ARG A 217 8.52 15.48 7.38
CA ARG A 217 8.84 16.85 7.77
C ARG A 217 9.26 16.71 9.23
N GLU A 218 10.57 16.52 9.43
CA GLU A 218 11.16 16.92 10.68
C GLU A 218 10.40 18.21 11.05
N LYS A 219 9.67 18.17 12.14
CA LYS A 219 9.49 19.39 12.91
C LYS A 219 10.94 19.79 13.12
N LYS A 220 11.47 20.64 12.25
CA LYS A 220 12.56 21.50 12.63
C LYS A 220 11.98 22.13 13.85
N GLN A 221 12.17 21.44 14.99
CA GLN A 221 12.03 22.10 16.26
C GLN A 221 13.01 23.22 16.06
N ASP A 222 12.44 24.36 15.71
CA ASP A 222 13.11 25.63 15.83
C ASP A 222 13.46 25.70 17.30
N LYS A 223 14.51 24.95 17.69
CA LYS A 223 15.14 25.13 18.98
C LYS A 223 15.64 26.54 18.88
N LEU A 224 14.77 27.45 19.38
CA LEU A 224 15.14 28.83 19.55
C LEU A 224 16.42 28.77 20.40
N ASP A 225 17.51 29.23 19.84
CA ASP A 225 18.77 29.36 20.53
C ASP A 225 18.50 30.12 21.85
N ILE A 226 19.22 29.76 22.91
CA ILE A 226 18.98 30.30 24.26
C ILE A 226 18.83 31.83 24.25
N GLU A 227 19.60 32.52 23.39
CA GLU A 227 19.48 33.97 23.18
C GLU A 227 18.17 34.40 22.50
N MET A 228 17.64 33.57 21.56
CA MET A 228 16.32 33.85 20.95
C MET A 228 15.20 33.63 21.94
N ILE A 229 15.30 32.65 22.85
CA ILE A 229 14.39 32.43 23.95
C ILE A 229 14.36 33.66 24.86
N GLY A 230 15.54 34.22 25.18
CA GLY A 230 15.68 35.45 25.96
C GLY A 230 15.02 36.66 25.29
N LEU A 231 15.20 36.80 23.96
CA LEU A 231 14.57 37.87 23.17
C LEU A 231 13.02 37.77 23.15
N VAL A 232 12.52 36.55 23.01
CA VAL A 232 11.06 36.27 23.02
C VAL A 232 10.48 36.58 24.41
N LYS A 233 11.14 36.13 25.49
CA LYS A 233 10.73 36.41 26.88
C LYS A 233 10.74 37.91 27.19
N LYS A 234 11.78 38.64 26.77
CA LYS A 234 11.89 40.08 26.98
C LYS A 234 10.79 40.87 26.28
N LYS A 235 10.40 40.51 25.05
CA LYS A 235 9.33 41.16 24.29
C LYS A 235 7.92 40.76 24.72
N LYS A 236 7.72 39.58 25.33
CA LYS A 236 6.43 39.16 25.91
C LYS A 236 6.04 39.96 27.15
N LYS A 237 6.99 40.52 27.88
CA LYS A 237 6.70 41.36 29.06
C LYS A 237 5.98 42.71 28.75
N LYS A 238 6.08 43.19 27.49
CA LYS A 238 5.38 44.42 27.04
C LYS A 238 4.41 44.07 25.91
N VAL A 239 3.16 43.72 26.26
CA VAL A 239 2.12 43.37 25.29
C VAL A 239 1.52 44.65 24.71
N LYS A 240 1.93 45.02 23.48
CA LYS A 240 1.33 46.09 22.68
C LYS A 240 0.71 45.49 21.41
N PRO A 241 -0.29 46.10 20.76
CA PRO A 241 -0.79 45.65 19.46
C PRO A 241 0.35 45.40 18.49
N GLY A 242 0.30 44.27 17.77
CA GLY A 242 1.34 43.85 16.82
C GLY A 242 2.61 43.18 17.42
N TYR A 243 2.65 42.92 18.74
CA TYR A 243 3.83 42.32 19.40
C TYR A 243 4.25 40.98 18.79
N LYS A 244 3.30 40.14 18.34
CA LYS A 244 3.60 38.86 17.69
C LYS A 244 4.39 39.05 16.39
N LYS A 245 4.01 40.07 15.58
CA LYS A 245 4.70 40.39 14.32
C LYS A 245 6.12 40.92 14.61
N LYS A 246 6.29 41.75 15.66
CA LYS A 246 7.60 42.28 16.09
C LYS A 246 8.53 41.16 16.63
N ILE A 247 7.98 40.18 17.36
CA ILE A 247 8.75 39.00 17.80
C ILE A 247 9.23 38.18 16.60
N LYS A 248 8.31 37.85 15.68
CA LYS A 248 8.64 37.11 14.46
C LYS A 248 9.76 37.79 13.67
N TRP A 249 9.58 39.09 13.40
CA TRP A 249 10.58 39.87 12.68
C TRP A 249 11.97 39.88 13.36
N ALA A 250 12.04 40.05 14.68
CA ALA A 250 13.29 40.06 15.41
C ALA A 250 13.98 38.67 15.43
N VAL A 251 13.22 37.59 15.46
CA VAL A 251 13.73 36.22 15.36
C VAL A 251 14.26 35.96 13.95
N ASP A 252 13.51 36.37 12.92
CA ASP A 252 13.90 36.19 11.53
C ASP A 252 15.17 36.98 11.17
N GLU A 253 15.27 38.23 11.68
CA GLU A 253 16.43 39.07 11.48
C GLU A 253 17.69 38.44 12.12
N LYS A 254 17.57 37.94 13.35
CA LYS A 254 18.69 37.29 14.02
C LYS A 254 19.13 36.03 13.27
N ARG A 255 18.18 35.20 12.83
CA ARG A 255 18.48 34.02 12.00
C ARG A 255 19.22 34.37 10.71
N ARG A 256 18.82 35.46 10.05
CA ARG A 256 19.54 35.90 8.83
C ARG A 256 20.97 36.36 9.15
N LYS A 257 21.18 37.01 10.29
CA LYS A 257 22.52 37.44 10.74
C LYS A 257 23.40 36.22 11.05
N THR A 258 22.89 35.22 11.79
CA THR A 258 23.59 34.01 12.13
C THR A 258 23.99 33.21 10.85
N LYS A 259 23.00 32.99 9.94
CA LYS A 259 23.28 32.29 8.69
C LYS A 259 24.31 33.00 7.80
N ARG A 260 24.30 34.37 7.78
CA ARG A 260 25.33 35.13 7.06
C ARG A 260 26.71 34.98 7.71
N ALA A 261 26.79 34.94 9.05
CA ALA A 261 28.04 34.72 9.77
C ALA A 261 28.60 33.31 9.51
N GLU A 262 27.75 32.28 9.58
CA GLU A 262 28.13 30.89 9.27
C GLU A 262 28.64 30.73 7.83
N ASN A 263 27.92 31.30 6.85
CA ASN A 263 28.35 31.24 5.44
C ASN A 263 29.70 31.96 5.23
N ARG A 264 29.92 33.10 5.93
CA ARG A 264 31.24 33.78 5.88
C ARG A 264 32.34 32.96 6.54
N ALA A 265 32.04 32.31 7.67
CA ALA A 265 32.97 31.42 8.34
C ALA A 265 33.35 30.22 7.47
N ARG A 266 32.33 29.59 6.82
CA ARG A 266 32.53 28.48 5.90
C ARG A 266 33.41 28.88 4.70
N GLY A 267 33.07 30.00 4.07
CA GLY A 267 33.90 30.52 2.95
C GLY A 267 35.32 30.88 3.32
N ARG A 268 35.58 31.34 4.57
CA ARG A 268 36.95 31.57 5.09
C ARG A 268 37.68 30.23 5.29
N ALA A 269 37.01 29.22 5.85
CA ALA A 269 37.58 27.88 6.08
C ALA A 269 37.94 27.21 4.74
N GLU A 270 37.05 27.28 3.73
CA GLU A 270 37.28 26.75 2.39
C GLU A 270 38.52 27.42 1.71
N ARG A 271 38.64 28.77 1.83
CA ARG A 271 39.78 29.50 1.30
C ARG A 271 41.09 29.16 2.02
N LYS A 272 41.05 28.92 3.35
CA LYS A 272 42.21 28.50 4.13
C LYS A 272 42.63 27.09 3.76
N ALA A 273 41.68 26.17 3.59
CA ALA A 273 41.95 24.81 3.14
C ALA A 273 42.65 24.79 1.76
N LYS A 274 42.11 25.57 0.79
CA LYS A 274 42.70 25.70 -0.55
C LYS A 274 44.13 26.28 -0.55
N ARG A 275 44.49 27.12 0.42
CA ARG A 275 45.86 27.66 0.54
C ARG A 275 46.86 26.72 1.21
N GLN A 276 46.40 25.65 1.85
CA GLN A 276 47.24 24.64 2.47
C GLN A 276 47.51 23.43 1.55
N THR A 277 46.82 23.37 0.40
CA THR A 277 46.95 22.31 -0.61
C THR A 277 47.83 22.71 -1.81
N PHE A 278 48.41 23.90 -1.76
CA PHE A 278 49.49 24.40 -2.64
C PHE A 278 50.76 24.62 -1.80
#